data_fbec1b67fe8ce9c89eece174a00c9490
#
_entry.id   fbec1b67fe8ce9c89eece174a00c9490
#
_cell.length_a   1.000
_cell.length_b   1.000
_cell.length_c   1.000
_cell.angle_alpha   90.00
_cell.angle_beta   90.00
_cell.angle_gamma   90.00
#
_symmetry.space_group_name_H-M   'P 1'
#
loop_
_entity.id
_entity.type
_entity.pdbx_description
1 polymer ?
#
loop_
_entity_poly.entity_id
_entity_poly.type
_entity_poly.pdbx_seq_one_letter_code
_entity_poly.pdbx_strand_id
1 'polypeptide(L)'
;MEYFIQQLINGLTLGSIYGLVAIGYTMVYGIIGMINFAHGDIFMLGGFAALIVFLILTSFFAGIPVALALLIMLVIAMLMTGLWNWTIERVAYRPLRGSFRLAPLITAIGMSIALSNFIQVTQGPRNKPIPTLVNDVYHFGAITISLKQFIIVAITSVLLFAFWYIVNKTPLGRAQRATEQDRKMAALLGVDVDRTISVTFVMGAALAAVAGTMYLMYYGVASFNDGFVPGVKAFTAAVLGGIGSLPGAVLGGLLIGLIESLWSAYFSIAYKDVATFGILAFVLIFKPTGILGRPEVEKV
;
A
#
# COMPACT_ATOMS: atom_id res chain seq x y z
N MET A 1 16.65 -18.74 -19.91
CA MET A 1 15.50 -17.89 -20.31
C MET A 1 14.31 -18.11 -19.38
N GLU A 2 13.90 -19.34 -19.12
CA GLU A 2 12.75 -19.70 -18.28
C GLU A 2 12.85 -19.18 -16.83
N TYR A 3 14.03 -19.33 -16.20
CA TYR A 3 14.28 -18.78 -14.86
C TYR A 3 14.10 -17.25 -14.79
N PHE A 4 14.55 -16.54 -15.82
CA PHE A 4 14.34 -15.08 -15.92
C PHE A 4 12.87 -14.73 -16.02
N ILE A 5 12.10 -15.44 -16.85
CA ILE A 5 10.64 -15.24 -16.98
C ILE A 5 9.94 -15.53 -15.64
N GLN A 6 10.36 -16.58 -14.93
CA GLN A 6 9.84 -16.87 -13.60
C GLN A 6 10.05 -15.70 -12.63
N GLN A 7 11.23 -15.08 -12.65
CA GLN A 7 11.50 -13.93 -11.78
C GLN A 7 10.75 -12.68 -12.19
N LEU A 8 10.46 -12.50 -13.48
CA LEU A 8 9.57 -11.43 -13.93
C LEU A 8 8.15 -11.60 -13.37
N ILE A 9 7.60 -12.82 -13.38
CA ILE A 9 6.27 -13.11 -12.81
C ILE A 9 6.26 -12.85 -11.30
N ASN A 10 7.29 -13.32 -10.58
CA ASN A 10 7.42 -13.08 -9.14
C ASN A 10 7.52 -11.58 -8.83
N GLY A 11 8.36 -10.87 -9.59
CA GLY A 11 8.56 -9.43 -9.44
C GLY A 11 7.31 -8.62 -9.78
N LEU A 12 6.56 -9.01 -10.82
CA LEU A 12 5.29 -8.38 -11.17
C LEU A 12 4.25 -8.58 -10.06
N THR A 13 4.17 -9.77 -9.48
CA THR A 13 3.27 -10.07 -8.37
C THR A 13 3.58 -9.22 -7.15
N LEU A 14 4.85 -9.20 -6.73
CA LEU A 14 5.30 -8.41 -5.58
C LEU A 14 5.16 -6.91 -5.84
N GLY A 15 5.53 -6.47 -7.03
CA GLY A 15 5.42 -5.08 -7.47
C GLY A 15 3.97 -4.59 -7.53
N SER A 16 3.02 -5.45 -7.86
CA SER A 16 1.59 -5.15 -7.80
C SER A 16 1.14 -4.82 -6.38
N ILE A 17 1.60 -5.57 -5.38
CA ILE A 17 1.31 -5.33 -3.97
C ILE A 17 1.91 -3.97 -3.54
N TYR A 18 3.19 -3.72 -3.84
CA TYR A 18 3.84 -2.45 -3.52
C TYR A 18 3.17 -1.26 -4.21
N GLY A 19 2.71 -1.45 -5.45
CA GLY A 19 1.98 -0.43 -6.21
C GLY A 19 0.69 0.03 -5.53
N LEU A 20 -0.09 -0.91 -4.96
CA LEU A 20 -1.30 -0.56 -4.19
C LEU A 20 -0.99 0.31 -2.97
N VAL A 21 0.03 -0.05 -2.20
CA VAL A 21 0.45 0.74 -1.03
C VAL A 21 1.02 2.08 -1.45
N ALA A 22 1.81 2.12 -2.53
CA ALA A 22 2.42 3.34 -3.07
C ALA A 22 1.37 4.36 -3.54
N ILE A 23 0.25 3.90 -4.11
CA ILE A 23 -0.87 4.79 -4.45
C ILE A 23 -1.45 5.41 -3.18
N GLY A 24 -1.65 4.63 -2.11
CA GLY A 24 -2.13 5.15 -0.85
C GLY A 24 -1.21 6.24 -0.28
N TYR A 25 0.10 6.03 -0.32
CA TYR A 25 1.09 7.06 0.03
C TYR A 25 0.96 8.31 -0.82
N THR A 26 0.93 8.13 -2.14
CA THR A 26 0.85 9.23 -3.12
C THR A 26 -0.41 10.07 -2.94
N MET A 27 -1.57 9.44 -2.69
CA MET A 27 -2.84 10.14 -2.48
C MET A 27 -2.84 10.96 -1.20
N VAL A 28 -2.38 10.37 -0.09
CA VAL A 28 -2.31 11.07 1.19
C VAL A 28 -1.30 12.21 1.12
N TYR A 29 -0.13 11.99 0.50
CA TYR A 29 0.86 13.03 0.29
C TYR A 29 0.28 14.19 -0.55
N GLY A 30 -0.38 13.90 -1.67
CA GLY A 30 -0.95 14.93 -2.55
C GLY A 30 -1.88 15.88 -1.80
N ILE A 31 -2.72 15.34 -0.90
CA ILE A 31 -3.73 16.16 -0.22
C ILE A 31 -3.22 16.88 1.03
N ILE A 32 -2.27 16.31 1.77
CA ILE A 32 -1.73 16.94 3.00
C ILE A 32 -0.31 17.49 2.87
N GLY A 33 0.38 17.18 1.77
CA GLY A 33 1.75 17.65 1.51
C GLY A 33 2.82 17.05 2.43
N MET A 34 2.53 15.88 3.02
CA MET A 34 3.43 15.21 3.94
C MET A 34 3.37 13.69 3.82
N ILE A 35 4.49 13.05 4.15
CA ILE A 35 4.62 11.61 4.15
C ILE A 35 3.95 11.05 5.41
N ASN A 36 2.99 10.15 5.24
CA ASN A 36 2.37 9.42 6.33
C ASN A 36 3.12 8.10 6.59
N PHE A 37 4.13 8.10 7.44
CA PHE A 37 4.88 6.87 7.77
C PHE A 37 4.03 5.78 8.42
N ALA A 38 2.92 6.11 9.08
CA ALA A 38 2.00 5.13 9.62
C ALA A 38 1.24 4.33 8.56
N HIS A 39 1.31 4.72 7.27
CA HIS A 39 0.58 4.05 6.20
C HIS A 39 1.06 2.60 5.98
N GLY A 40 2.34 2.30 6.19
CA GLY A 40 2.86 0.94 6.19
C GLY A 40 2.25 0.08 7.30
N ASP A 41 2.01 0.66 8.48
CA ASP A 41 1.37 -0.07 9.57
C ASP A 41 -0.14 -0.26 9.34
N ILE A 42 -0.80 0.63 8.59
CA ILE A 42 -2.17 0.40 8.11
C ILE A 42 -2.22 -0.81 7.15
N PHE A 43 -1.22 -0.96 6.29
CA PHE A 43 -1.07 -2.16 5.47
C PHE A 43 -0.92 -3.42 6.32
N MET A 44 -0.06 -3.42 7.33
CA MET A 44 0.10 -4.52 8.29
C MET A 44 -1.22 -4.83 9.02
N LEU A 45 -1.92 -3.80 9.52
CA LEU A 45 -3.25 -3.96 10.14
C LEU A 45 -4.24 -4.64 9.20
N GLY A 46 -4.19 -4.32 7.90
CA GLY A 46 -5.01 -4.97 6.87
C GLY A 46 -4.73 -6.47 6.77
N GLY A 47 -3.46 -6.87 6.77
CA GLY A 47 -3.04 -8.26 6.79
C GLY A 47 -3.52 -9.00 8.04
N PHE A 48 -3.38 -8.40 9.24
CA PHE A 48 -3.88 -8.99 10.48
C PHE A 48 -5.41 -9.04 10.54
N ALA A 49 -6.12 -8.02 10.05
CA ALA A 49 -7.57 -8.04 9.96
C ALA A 49 -8.04 -9.20 9.07
N ALA A 50 -7.41 -9.38 7.91
CA ALA A 50 -7.69 -10.50 7.02
C ALA A 50 -7.40 -11.86 7.68
N LEU A 51 -6.28 -11.99 8.40
CA LEU A 51 -5.93 -13.20 9.15
C LEU A 51 -6.98 -13.53 10.21
N ILE A 52 -7.41 -12.56 11.01
CA ILE A 52 -8.43 -12.74 12.06
C ILE A 52 -9.75 -13.18 11.45
N VAL A 53 -10.19 -12.51 10.39
CA VAL A 53 -11.42 -12.88 9.66
C VAL A 53 -11.33 -14.29 9.12
N PHE A 54 -10.20 -14.67 8.53
CA PHE A 54 -9.97 -16.03 8.05
C PHE A 54 -10.10 -17.07 9.16
N LEU A 55 -9.47 -16.84 10.31
CA LEU A 55 -9.55 -17.76 11.47
C LEU A 55 -10.97 -17.87 12.00
N ILE A 56 -11.73 -16.78 12.04
CA ILE A 56 -13.15 -16.78 12.44
C ILE A 56 -13.97 -17.60 11.42
N LEU A 57 -13.80 -17.34 10.13
CA LEU A 57 -14.55 -18.04 9.07
C LEU A 57 -14.29 -19.54 9.11
N THR A 58 -13.03 -19.95 9.24
CA THR A 58 -12.69 -21.39 9.28
C THR A 58 -13.15 -22.08 10.57
N SER A 59 -13.24 -21.34 11.68
CA SER A 59 -13.72 -21.90 12.97
C SER A 59 -15.23 -22.10 13.03
N PHE A 60 -16.00 -21.17 12.43
CA PHE A 60 -17.46 -21.17 12.53
C PHE A 60 -18.17 -21.74 11.29
N PHE A 61 -17.53 -21.74 10.13
CA PHE A 61 -18.13 -22.08 8.86
C PHE A 61 -17.23 -23.04 8.07
N ALA A 62 -17.23 -24.30 8.48
CA ALA A 62 -16.50 -25.35 7.75
C ALA A 62 -17.10 -25.51 6.33
N GLY A 63 -16.24 -25.40 5.30
CA GLY A 63 -16.63 -25.62 3.90
C GLY A 63 -17.04 -24.39 3.12
N ILE A 64 -16.76 -23.16 3.59
CA ILE A 64 -16.94 -21.94 2.81
C ILE A 64 -16.09 -22.01 1.51
N PRO A 65 -16.67 -21.68 0.34
CA PRO A 65 -15.89 -21.53 -0.88
C PRO A 65 -14.77 -20.50 -0.72
N VAL A 66 -13.55 -20.83 -1.17
CA VAL A 66 -12.36 -19.98 -1.03
C VAL A 66 -12.58 -18.58 -1.58
N ALA A 67 -13.24 -18.45 -2.72
CA ALA A 67 -13.54 -17.15 -3.33
C ALA A 67 -14.42 -16.27 -2.42
N LEU A 68 -15.43 -16.86 -1.76
CA LEU A 68 -16.30 -16.13 -0.83
C LEU A 68 -15.53 -15.74 0.44
N ALA A 69 -14.70 -16.64 0.97
CA ALA A 69 -13.85 -16.34 2.12
C ALA A 69 -12.90 -15.17 1.81
N LEU A 70 -12.23 -15.18 0.66
CA LEU A 70 -11.37 -14.09 0.21
C LEU A 70 -12.12 -12.77 0.07
N LEU A 71 -13.30 -12.78 -0.51
CA LEU A 71 -14.13 -11.58 -0.64
C LEU A 71 -14.50 -11.00 0.72
N ILE A 72 -14.93 -11.83 1.66
CA ILE A 72 -15.27 -11.41 3.04
C ILE A 72 -14.05 -10.86 3.75
N MET A 73 -12.91 -11.55 3.65
CA MET A 73 -11.63 -11.07 4.24
C MET A 73 -11.27 -9.69 3.71
N LEU A 74 -11.32 -9.48 2.39
CA LEU A 74 -11.00 -8.21 1.75
C LEU A 74 -11.95 -7.09 2.21
N VAL A 75 -13.25 -7.32 2.16
CA VAL A 75 -14.25 -6.31 2.53
C VAL A 75 -14.10 -5.91 4.00
N ILE A 76 -13.99 -6.88 4.91
CA ILE A 76 -13.86 -6.60 6.34
C ILE A 76 -12.51 -5.93 6.63
N ALA A 77 -11.41 -6.38 6.02
CA ALA A 77 -10.11 -5.74 6.17
C ALA A 77 -10.16 -4.27 5.70
N MET A 78 -10.77 -3.98 4.55
CA MET A 78 -10.95 -2.61 4.05
C MET A 78 -11.78 -1.74 5.00
N LEU A 79 -12.86 -2.26 5.55
CA LEU A 79 -13.72 -1.53 6.50
C LEU A 79 -12.99 -1.26 7.81
N MET A 80 -12.34 -2.25 8.38
CA MET A 80 -11.59 -2.11 9.64
C MET A 80 -10.43 -1.13 9.50
N THR A 81 -9.59 -1.29 8.50
CA THR A 81 -8.45 -0.37 8.27
C THR A 81 -8.91 1.02 7.88
N GLY A 82 -10.00 1.12 7.11
CA GLY A 82 -10.64 2.40 6.79
C GLY A 82 -11.08 3.15 8.04
N LEU A 83 -11.73 2.44 8.98
CA LEU A 83 -12.13 2.99 10.28
C LEU A 83 -10.92 3.41 11.12
N TRP A 84 -9.88 2.56 11.21
CA TRP A 84 -8.64 2.89 11.89
C TRP A 84 -8.00 4.16 11.33
N ASN A 85 -7.84 4.24 10.02
CA ASN A 85 -7.16 5.36 9.39
C ASN A 85 -8.00 6.65 9.44
N TRP A 86 -9.34 6.54 9.39
CA TRP A 86 -10.24 7.66 9.64
C TRP A 86 -10.09 8.19 11.08
N THR A 87 -9.99 7.29 12.06
CA THR A 87 -9.79 7.66 13.46
C THR A 87 -8.44 8.34 13.65
N ILE A 88 -7.37 7.79 13.08
CA ILE A 88 -6.03 8.36 13.12
C ILE A 88 -6.01 9.75 12.47
N GLU A 89 -6.65 9.91 11.32
CA GLU A 89 -6.75 11.21 10.66
C GLU A 89 -7.44 12.22 11.59
N ARG A 90 -8.56 11.84 12.18
CA ARG A 90 -9.38 12.75 13.01
C ARG A 90 -8.73 13.11 14.32
N VAL A 91 -8.05 12.16 14.97
CA VAL A 91 -7.48 12.33 16.31
C VAL A 91 -6.04 12.84 16.26
N ALA A 92 -5.24 12.32 15.34
CA ALA A 92 -3.81 12.59 15.30
C ALA A 92 -3.42 13.66 14.26
N TYR A 93 -3.96 13.62 13.04
CA TYR A 93 -3.52 14.52 11.96
C TYR A 93 -4.35 15.79 11.85
N ARG A 94 -5.67 15.70 12.02
CA ARG A 94 -6.56 16.85 11.86
C ARG A 94 -6.26 18.00 12.82
N PRO A 95 -5.97 17.77 14.12
CA PRO A 95 -5.61 18.84 15.05
C PRO A 95 -4.30 19.55 14.71
N LEU A 96 -3.41 18.87 13.97
CA LEU A 96 -2.09 19.40 13.60
C LEU A 96 -2.09 20.13 12.25
N ARG A 97 -3.23 20.25 11.60
CA ARG A 97 -3.34 21.02 10.36
C ARG A 97 -3.09 22.50 10.65
N GLY A 98 -2.08 23.06 9.96
CA GLY A 98 -1.65 24.45 10.20
C GLY A 98 -0.59 24.62 11.29
N SER A 99 -0.15 23.56 11.97
CA SER A 99 1.01 23.57 12.86
C SER A 99 2.32 23.62 12.08
N PHE A 100 3.45 23.72 12.78
CA PHE A 100 4.77 23.71 12.14
C PHE A 100 5.01 22.38 11.35
N ARG A 101 5.75 22.47 10.26
CA ARG A 101 5.86 21.44 9.21
C ARG A 101 6.27 20.04 9.72
N LEU A 102 7.04 19.96 10.82
CA LEU A 102 7.51 18.69 11.37
C LEU A 102 6.50 18.01 12.32
N ALA A 103 5.52 18.73 12.88
CA ALA A 103 4.61 18.15 13.86
C ALA A 103 3.83 16.92 13.33
N PRO A 104 3.21 16.98 12.15
CA PRO A 104 2.54 15.80 11.60
C PRO A 104 3.49 14.67 11.20
N LEU A 105 4.75 14.99 10.83
CA LEU A 105 5.78 13.97 10.54
C LEU A 105 6.13 13.18 11.80
N ILE A 106 6.41 13.89 12.91
CA ILE A 106 6.70 13.26 14.21
C ILE A 106 5.50 12.42 14.66
N THR A 107 4.30 12.95 14.50
CA THR A 107 3.07 12.21 14.82
C THR A 107 2.91 10.96 13.97
N ALA A 108 3.23 11.00 12.67
CA ALA A 108 3.19 9.84 11.80
C ALA A 108 4.13 8.73 12.27
N ILE A 109 5.35 9.09 12.67
CA ILE A 109 6.32 8.14 13.23
C ILE A 109 5.82 7.58 14.57
N GLY A 110 5.30 8.44 15.45
CA GLY A 110 4.73 8.01 16.72
C GLY A 110 3.54 7.06 16.54
N MET A 111 2.67 7.33 15.57
CA MET A 111 1.54 6.45 15.23
C MET A 111 2.02 5.12 14.65
N SER A 112 3.04 5.11 13.80
CA SER A 112 3.66 3.89 13.28
C SER A 112 4.13 2.99 14.44
N ILE A 113 4.91 3.54 15.36
CA ILE A 113 5.38 2.82 16.55
C ILE A 113 4.20 2.32 17.41
N ALA A 114 3.19 3.16 17.61
CA ALA A 114 2.01 2.80 18.40
C ALA A 114 1.23 1.63 17.78
N LEU A 115 1.03 1.63 16.44
CA LEU A 115 0.31 0.57 15.73
C LEU A 115 1.08 -0.74 15.72
N SER A 116 2.39 -0.72 15.48
CA SER A 116 3.24 -1.92 15.54
C SER A 116 3.23 -2.54 16.93
N ASN A 117 3.37 -1.72 17.99
CA ASN A 117 3.29 -2.20 19.37
C ASN A 117 1.87 -2.67 19.74
N PHE A 118 0.81 -2.03 19.25
CA PHE A 118 -0.56 -2.48 19.44
C PHE A 118 -0.76 -3.90 18.91
N ILE A 119 -0.29 -4.19 17.70
CA ILE A 119 -0.35 -5.55 17.14
C ILE A 119 0.53 -6.52 17.94
N GLN A 120 1.73 -6.10 18.32
CA GLN A 120 2.63 -6.94 19.12
C GLN A 120 2.01 -7.36 20.47
N VAL A 121 1.33 -6.43 21.16
CA VAL A 121 0.69 -6.70 22.45
C VAL A 121 -0.58 -7.53 22.27
N THR A 122 -1.40 -7.23 21.27
CA THR A 122 -2.71 -7.91 21.09
C THR A 122 -2.59 -9.27 20.41
N GLN A 123 -1.68 -9.41 19.45
CA GLN A 123 -1.50 -10.62 18.66
C GLN A 123 -0.25 -11.44 19.08
N GLY A 124 0.61 -10.84 19.88
CA GLY A 124 1.88 -11.43 20.34
C GLY A 124 3.04 -11.20 19.35
N PRO A 125 4.28 -11.42 19.80
CA PRO A 125 5.49 -11.12 19.01
C PRO A 125 5.84 -12.19 17.98
N ARG A 126 5.15 -13.34 17.99
CA ARG A 126 5.45 -14.46 17.08
C ARG A 126 4.75 -14.28 15.74
N ASN A 127 5.44 -14.67 14.68
CA ASN A 127 4.85 -14.73 13.35
C ASN A 127 3.63 -15.65 13.33
N LYS A 128 2.56 -15.23 12.66
CA LYS A 128 1.29 -15.93 12.53
C LYS A 128 1.18 -16.56 11.15
N PRO A 129 1.35 -17.88 11.00
CA PRO A 129 1.15 -18.53 9.73
C PRO A 129 -0.34 -18.58 9.37
N ILE A 130 -0.64 -18.48 8.08
CA ILE A 130 -1.95 -18.75 7.51
C ILE A 130 -1.88 -20.03 6.67
N PRO A 131 -2.84 -20.96 6.81
CA PRO A 131 -2.93 -22.08 5.89
C PRO A 131 -3.07 -21.60 4.45
N THR A 132 -2.48 -22.31 3.53
CA THR A 132 -2.56 -21.96 2.11
C THR A 132 -4.01 -22.06 1.62
N LEU A 133 -4.59 -20.93 1.22
CA LEU A 133 -5.98 -20.85 0.74
C LEU A 133 -6.13 -21.43 -0.66
N VAL A 134 -5.08 -21.31 -1.47
CA VAL A 134 -5.06 -21.71 -2.88
C VAL A 134 -3.75 -22.42 -3.15
N ASN A 135 -3.82 -23.71 -3.51
CA ASN A 135 -2.66 -24.56 -3.74
C ASN A 135 -2.43 -24.88 -5.22
N ASP A 136 -3.36 -24.48 -6.10
CA ASP A 136 -3.26 -24.81 -7.50
C ASP A 136 -2.06 -24.12 -8.14
N VAL A 137 -1.29 -24.92 -8.87
CA VAL A 137 -0.09 -24.51 -9.55
C VAL A 137 -0.15 -25.01 -10.99
N TYR A 138 0.02 -24.11 -11.93
CA TYR A 138 0.05 -24.41 -13.35
C TYR A 138 1.48 -24.43 -13.87
N HIS A 139 1.84 -25.51 -14.55
CA HIS A 139 3.15 -25.69 -15.14
C HIS A 139 3.11 -25.47 -16.65
N PHE A 140 3.89 -24.52 -17.12
CA PHE A 140 4.07 -24.23 -18.55
C PHE A 140 5.54 -24.49 -18.89
N GLY A 141 5.89 -25.76 -19.14
CA GLY A 141 7.29 -26.20 -19.24
C GLY A 141 8.00 -26.07 -17.89
N ALA A 142 9.09 -25.33 -17.84
CA ALA A 142 9.81 -25.04 -16.59
C ALA A 142 9.28 -23.79 -15.84
N ILE A 143 8.29 -23.08 -16.40
CA ILE A 143 7.67 -21.92 -15.76
C ILE A 143 6.50 -22.39 -14.91
N THR A 144 6.46 -21.91 -13.67
CA THR A 144 5.44 -22.27 -12.69
C THR A 144 4.65 -21.03 -12.29
N ILE A 145 3.33 -21.03 -12.53
CA ILE A 145 2.44 -19.95 -12.15
C ILE A 145 1.44 -20.48 -11.12
N SER A 146 1.48 -19.91 -9.92
CA SER A 146 0.52 -20.23 -8.88
C SER A 146 -0.78 -19.46 -9.10
N LEU A 147 -1.93 -20.11 -8.89
CA LEU A 147 -3.23 -19.45 -8.95
C LEU A 147 -3.31 -18.24 -8.00
N LYS A 148 -2.62 -18.30 -6.84
CA LYS A 148 -2.52 -17.15 -5.92
C LYS A 148 -1.84 -15.93 -6.57
N GLN A 149 -0.80 -16.11 -7.38
CA GLN A 149 -0.13 -15.02 -8.10
C GLN A 149 -1.08 -14.37 -9.11
N PHE A 150 -1.81 -15.20 -9.84
CA PHE A 150 -2.83 -14.71 -10.78
C PHE A 150 -3.92 -13.90 -10.06
N ILE A 151 -4.45 -14.40 -8.93
CA ILE A 151 -5.45 -13.72 -8.10
C ILE A 151 -4.91 -12.36 -7.61
N ILE A 152 -3.68 -12.31 -7.10
CA ILE A 152 -3.04 -11.07 -6.63
C ILE A 152 -2.98 -10.04 -7.74
N VAL A 153 -2.45 -10.40 -8.90
CA VAL A 153 -2.32 -9.48 -10.04
C VAL A 153 -3.69 -9.04 -10.56
N ALA A 154 -4.64 -9.96 -10.65
CA ALA A 154 -6.00 -9.66 -11.13
C ALA A 154 -6.73 -8.69 -10.20
N ILE A 155 -6.79 -8.97 -8.89
CA ILE A 155 -7.42 -8.11 -7.89
C ILE A 155 -6.74 -6.74 -7.87
N THR A 156 -5.41 -6.71 -7.86
CA THR A 156 -4.65 -5.46 -7.91
C THR A 156 -4.99 -4.65 -9.14
N SER A 157 -5.00 -5.25 -10.33
CA SER A 157 -5.30 -4.55 -11.59
C SER A 157 -6.72 -3.99 -11.61
N VAL A 158 -7.71 -4.75 -11.13
CA VAL A 158 -9.10 -4.29 -11.01
C VAL A 158 -9.21 -3.10 -10.06
N LEU A 159 -8.55 -3.15 -8.91
CA LEU A 159 -8.56 -2.06 -7.94
C LEU A 159 -7.82 -0.83 -8.44
N LEU A 160 -6.67 -1.00 -9.10
CA LEU A 160 -5.94 0.10 -9.73
C LEU A 160 -6.81 0.82 -10.75
N PHE A 161 -7.53 0.06 -11.59
CA PHE A 161 -8.45 0.63 -12.57
C PHE A 161 -9.64 1.33 -11.91
N ALA A 162 -10.28 0.71 -10.92
CA ALA A 162 -11.38 1.30 -10.16
C ALA A 162 -10.95 2.60 -9.48
N PHE A 163 -9.79 2.61 -8.87
CA PHE A 163 -9.20 3.79 -8.22
C PHE A 163 -8.87 4.90 -9.21
N TRP A 164 -8.22 4.55 -10.32
CA TRP A 164 -7.99 5.50 -11.41
C TRP A 164 -9.29 6.13 -11.90
N TYR A 165 -10.36 5.32 -12.05
CA TYR A 165 -11.67 5.81 -12.45
C TYR A 165 -12.26 6.76 -11.40
N ILE A 166 -12.24 6.40 -10.12
CA ILE A 166 -12.74 7.23 -9.01
C ILE A 166 -12.04 8.58 -9.00
N VAL A 167 -10.70 8.59 -9.04
CA VAL A 167 -9.91 9.82 -8.95
C VAL A 167 -10.07 10.69 -10.20
N ASN A 168 -10.14 10.10 -11.39
CA ASN A 168 -10.16 10.90 -12.62
C ASN A 168 -11.56 11.29 -13.10
N LYS A 169 -12.59 10.47 -12.83
CA LYS A 169 -13.91 10.62 -13.45
C LYS A 169 -15.02 11.02 -12.47
N THR A 170 -14.82 10.96 -11.16
CA THR A 170 -15.88 11.24 -10.18
C THR A 170 -15.78 12.64 -9.56
N PRO A 171 -16.88 13.15 -8.94
CA PRO A 171 -16.84 14.41 -8.17
C PRO A 171 -15.83 14.38 -7.02
N LEU A 172 -15.66 13.21 -6.37
CA LEU A 172 -14.70 13.04 -5.29
C LEU A 172 -13.27 13.30 -5.75
N GLY A 173 -12.88 12.75 -6.89
CA GLY A 173 -11.55 12.99 -7.46
C GLY A 173 -11.35 14.45 -7.89
N ARG A 174 -12.40 15.14 -8.34
CA ARG A 174 -12.32 16.59 -8.61
C ARG A 174 -12.10 17.39 -7.33
N ALA A 175 -12.85 17.08 -6.27
CA ALA A 175 -12.68 17.72 -4.94
C ALA A 175 -11.28 17.47 -4.38
N GLN A 176 -10.76 16.23 -4.52
CA GLN A 176 -9.41 15.88 -4.09
C GLN A 176 -8.34 16.73 -4.82
N ARG A 177 -8.36 16.79 -6.15
CA ARG A 177 -7.41 17.59 -6.93
C ARG A 177 -7.53 19.09 -6.64
N ALA A 178 -8.73 19.62 -6.44
CA ALA A 178 -8.93 21.02 -6.04
C ALA A 178 -8.30 21.30 -4.66
N THR A 179 -8.51 20.41 -3.70
CA THR A 179 -7.95 20.52 -2.34
C THR A 179 -6.41 20.39 -2.35
N GLU A 180 -5.87 19.55 -3.22
CA GLU A 180 -4.42 19.39 -3.42
C GLU A 180 -3.77 20.66 -3.98
N GLN A 181 -4.44 21.34 -4.92
CA GLN A 181 -3.94 22.59 -5.51
C GLN A 181 -3.97 23.76 -4.55
N ASP A 182 -5.12 24.03 -3.94
CA ASP A 182 -5.30 25.11 -2.97
C ASP A 182 -6.50 24.83 -2.04
N ARG A 183 -6.22 24.52 -0.79
CA ARG A 183 -7.26 24.22 0.23
C ARG A 183 -8.17 25.40 0.50
N LYS A 184 -7.62 26.65 0.53
CA LYS A 184 -8.39 27.85 0.84
C LYS A 184 -9.34 28.15 -0.32
N MET A 185 -8.83 28.11 -1.54
CA MET A 185 -9.64 28.36 -2.73
C MET A 185 -10.69 27.26 -2.92
N ALA A 186 -10.34 25.98 -2.71
CA ALA A 186 -11.30 24.87 -2.76
C ALA A 186 -12.46 25.07 -1.76
N ALA A 187 -12.15 25.49 -0.52
CA ALA A 187 -13.17 25.79 0.48
C ALA A 187 -14.10 26.96 0.06
N LEU A 188 -13.55 28.02 -0.51
CA LEU A 188 -14.31 29.15 -1.03
C LEU A 188 -15.24 28.74 -2.19
N LEU A 189 -14.86 27.75 -2.98
CA LEU A 189 -15.67 27.18 -4.07
C LEU A 189 -16.67 26.11 -3.57
N GLY A 190 -16.85 25.96 -2.26
CA GLY A 190 -17.85 25.06 -1.67
C GLY A 190 -17.40 23.60 -1.51
N VAL A 191 -16.09 23.29 -1.67
CA VAL A 191 -15.56 21.96 -1.39
C VAL A 191 -15.40 21.78 0.12
N ASP A 192 -16.01 20.73 0.68
CA ASP A 192 -15.74 20.33 2.06
C ASP A 192 -14.35 19.68 2.14
N VAL A 193 -13.34 20.50 2.45
CA VAL A 193 -11.94 20.12 2.53
C VAL A 193 -11.70 19.04 3.58
N ASP A 194 -12.35 19.17 4.75
CA ASP A 194 -12.19 18.21 5.85
C ASP A 194 -12.70 16.83 5.48
N ARG A 195 -13.89 16.77 4.90
CA ARG A 195 -14.47 15.52 4.41
C ARG A 195 -13.65 14.92 3.28
N THR A 196 -13.15 15.73 2.36
CA THR A 196 -12.31 15.29 1.23
C THR A 196 -11.03 14.65 1.73
N ILE A 197 -10.36 15.25 2.72
CA ILE A 197 -9.14 14.69 3.31
C ILE A 197 -9.47 13.37 4.03
N SER A 198 -10.50 13.32 4.89
CA SER A 198 -10.88 12.10 5.61
C SER A 198 -11.22 10.95 4.66
N VAL A 199 -11.96 11.21 3.58
CA VAL A 199 -12.28 10.20 2.57
C VAL A 199 -11.01 9.73 1.85
N THR A 200 -10.08 10.62 1.54
CA THR A 200 -8.79 10.24 0.92
C THR A 200 -7.98 9.30 1.83
N PHE A 201 -7.96 9.55 3.14
CA PHE A 201 -7.32 8.66 4.11
C PHE A 201 -7.98 7.28 4.16
N VAL A 202 -9.31 7.22 4.17
CA VAL A 202 -10.07 5.95 4.13
C VAL A 202 -9.79 5.18 2.85
N MET A 203 -9.77 5.88 1.72
CA MET A 203 -9.47 5.27 0.42
C MET A 203 -8.06 4.70 0.36
N GLY A 204 -7.06 5.44 0.83
CA GLY A 204 -5.67 4.95 0.93
C GLY A 204 -5.57 3.73 1.84
N ALA A 205 -6.27 3.73 2.98
CA ALA A 205 -6.30 2.59 3.89
C ALA A 205 -6.97 1.36 3.29
N ALA A 206 -8.02 1.53 2.50
CA ALA A 206 -8.66 0.43 1.80
C ALA A 206 -7.70 -0.27 0.83
N LEU A 207 -6.91 0.51 0.07
CA LEU A 207 -5.87 -0.07 -0.80
C LEU A 207 -4.76 -0.76 0.01
N ALA A 208 -4.32 -0.15 1.10
CA ALA A 208 -3.33 -0.74 1.99
C ALA A 208 -3.83 -2.06 2.60
N ALA A 209 -5.12 -2.15 2.96
CA ALA A 209 -5.73 -3.38 3.47
C ALA A 209 -5.73 -4.51 2.46
N VAL A 210 -6.08 -4.22 1.21
CA VAL A 210 -6.03 -5.22 0.15
C VAL A 210 -4.59 -5.66 -0.09
N ALA A 211 -3.66 -4.72 -0.17
CA ALA A 211 -2.24 -5.03 -0.32
C ALA A 211 -1.73 -5.91 0.84
N GLY A 212 -2.11 -5.61 2.10
CA GLY A 212 -1.78 -6.42 3.28
C GLY A 212 -2.35 -7.83 3.22
N THR A 213 -3.59 -7.96 2.76
CA THR A 213 -4.22 -9.27 2.53
C THR A 213 -3.50 -10.06 1.44
N MET A 214 -3.14 -9.41 0.32
CA MET A 214 -2.40 -10.05 -0.78
C MET A 214 -0.98 -10.43 -0.36
N TYR A 215 -0.32 -9.60 0.45
CA TYR A 215 1.00 -9.88 1.02
C TYR A 215 0.95 -11.10 1.96
N LEU A 216 -0.06 -11.16 2.83
CA LEU A 216 -0.32 -12.32 3.69
C LEU A 216 -0.54 -13.60 2.86
N MET A 217 -1.31 -13.54 1.78
CA MET A 217 -1.51 -14.67 0.88
C MET A 217 -0.22 -15.08 0.15
N TYR A 218 0.62 -14.11 -0.23
CA TYR A 218 1.85 -14.35 -0.97
C TYR A 218 2.89 -15.05 -0.09
N TYR A 219 3.15 -14.50 1.10
CA TYR A 219 4.17 -15.04 2.03
C TYR A 219 3.66 -16.13 2.96
N GLY A 220 2.34 -16.23 3.18
CA GLY A 220 1.73 -17.22 4.08
C GLY A 220 1.95 -16.95 5.57
N VAL A 221 2.43 -15.76 5.91
CA VAL A 221 2.79 -15.39 7.30
C VAL A 221 2.50 -13.91 7.52
N ALA A 222 1.96 -13.55 8.70
CA ALA A 222 1.85 -12.18 9.19
C ALA A 222 2.81 -11.93 10.35
N SER A 223 3.50 -10.80 10.33
CA SER A 223 4.37 -10.34 11.41
C SER A 223 4.02 -8.90 11.82
N PHE A 224 4.18 -8.59 13.10
CA PHE A 224 4.00 -7.21 13.60
C PHE A 224 5.02 -6.23 13.03
N ASN A 225 6.08 -6.71 12.40
CA ASN A 225 7.08 -5.89 11.69
C ASN A 225 6.78 -5.68 10.21
N ASP A 226 5.73 -6.30 9.66
CA ASP A 226 5.40 -6.21 8.23
C ASP A 226 4.98 -4.79 7.80
N GLY A 227 4.69 -3.90 8.76
CA GLY A 227 4.39 -2.50 8.49
C GLY A 227 5.61 -1.70 8.04
N PHE A 228 6.76 -1.92 8.66
CA PHE A 228 7.94 -1.06 8.46
C PHE A 228 8.64 -1.31 7.11
N VAL A 229 9.22 -2.49 6.91
CA VAL A 229 10.06 -2.76 5.72
C VAL A 229 9.24 -2.69 4.41
N PRO A 230 8.10 -3.40 4.26
CA PRO A 230 7.25 -3.25 3.07
C PRO A 230 6.69 -1.83 2.91
N GLY A 231 6.38 -1.14 4.03
CA GLY A 231 5.92 0.24 4.02
C GLY A 231 6.98 1.19 3.45
N VAL A 232 8.24 1.08 3.88
CA VAL A 232 9.35 1.90 3.35
C VAL A 232 9.62 1.57 1.88
N LYS A 233 9.51 0.30 1.45
CA LYS A 233 9.60 -0.08 0.03
C LYS A 233 8.50 0.52 -0.83
N ALA A 234 7.27 0.50 -0.34
CA ALA A 234 6.15 1.11 -1.03
C ALA A 234 6.26 2.64 -1.08
N PHE A 235 6.77 3.27 -0.02
CA PHE A 235 7.14 4.68 -0.04
C PHE A 235 8.24 4.95 -1.09
N THR A 236 9.28 4.11 -1.11
CA THR A 236 10.33 4.16 -2.14
C THR A 236 9.74 4.07 -3.55
N ALA A 237 8.78 3.17 -3.75
CA ALA A 237 8.05 3.04 -5.01
C ALA A 237 7.28 4.32 -5.38
N ALA A 238 6.59 4.94 -4.42
CA ALA A 238 5.88 6.21 -4.64
C ALA A 238 6.84 7.34 -5.04
N VAL A 239 7.98 7.43 -4.36
CA VAL A 239 9.03 8.43 -4.66
C VAL A 239 9.67 8.17 -6.02
N LEU A 240 10.07 6.94 -6.28
CA LEU A 240 10.65 6.52 -7.56
C LEU A 240 9.72 6.79 -8.73
N GLY A 241 8.44 6.50 -8.55
CA GLY A 241 7.41 6.76 -9.56
C GLY A 241 7.12 8.23 -9.78
N GLY A 242 7.34 9.06 -8.77
CA GLY A 242 7.02 10.49 -8.70
C GLY A 242 5.79 10.74 -7.83
N ILE A 243 6.03 11.28 -6.64
CA ILE A 243 4.99 11.57 -5.66
C ILE A 243 3.93 12.51 -6.27
N GLY A 244 2.65 12.23 -6.04
CA GLY A 244 1.53 12.95 -6.66
C GLY A 244 1.04 12.35 -7.99
N SER A 245 1.78 11.38 -8.57
CA SER A 245 1.39 10.72 -9.82
C SER A 245 0.90 9.29 -9.55
N LEU A 246 -0.41 9.03 -9.69
CA LEU A 246 -0.97 7.69 -9.53
C LEU A 246 -0.35 6.66 -10.49
N PRO A 247 -0.21 6.94 -11.81
CA PRO A 247 0.48 6.04 -12.72
C PRO A 247 1.95 5.85 -12.33
N GLY A 248 2.59 6.92 -11.83
CA GLY A 248 3.96 6.87 -11.32
C GLY A 248 4.11 5.90 -10.17
N ALA A 249 3.23 5.98 -9.16
CA ALA A 249 3.26 5.08 -8.01
C ALA A 249 3.11 3.60 -8.41
N VAL A 250 2.25 3.30 -9.40
CA VAL A 250 2.11 1.93 -9.95
C VAL A 250 3.41 1.48 -10.60
N LEU A 251 3.97 2.30 -11.51
CA LEU A 251 5.23 1.96 -12.18
C LEU A 251 6.38 1.81 -11.18
N GLY A 252 6.47 2.71 -10.20
CA GLY A 252 7.46 2.60 -9.13
C GLY A 252 7.31 1.30 -8.34
N GLY A 253 6.08 0.91 -7.99
CA GLY A 253 5.79 -0.36 -7.33
C GLY A 253 6.25 -1.57 -8.15
N LEU A 254 5.90 -1.60 -9.43
CA LEU A 254 6.33 -2.66 -10.34
C LEU A 254 7.85 -2.73 -10.48
N LEU A 255 8.53 -1.59 -10.60
CA LEU A 255 9.98 -1.53 -10.66
C LEU A 255 10.64 -2.05 -9.38
N ILE A 256 10.17 -1.62 -8.21
CA ILE A 256 10.71 -2.10 -6.93
C ILE A 256 10.51 -3.61 -6.77
N GLY A 257 9.34 -4.15 -7.13
CA GLY A 257 9.09 -5.59 -7.10
C GLY A 257 9.99 -6.38 -8.07
N LEU A 258 10.20 -5.86 -9.28
CA LEU A 258 11.11 -6.45 -10.26
C LEU A 258 12.57 -6.43 -9.78
N ILE A 259 13.03 -5.29 -9.25
CA ILE A 259 14.39 -5.15 -8.70
C ILE A 259 14.59 -6.15 -7.55
N GLU A 260 13.65 -6.22 -6.61
CA GLU A 260 13.74 -7.14 -5.47
C GLU A 260 13.78 -8.61 -5.92
N SER A 261 12.93 -9.00 -6.87
CA SER A 261 12.87 -10.36 -7.40
C SER A 261 14.14 -10.73 -8.16
N LEU A 262 14.58 -9.88 -9.08
CA LEU A 262 15.77 -10.13 -9.90
C LEU A 262 17.03 -10.10 -9.04
N TRP A 263 17.15 -9.17 -8.09
CA TRP A 263 18.31 -9.12 -7.19
C TRP A 263 18.38 -10.38 -6.32
N SER A 264 17.24 -10.82 -5.76
CA SER A 264 17.17 -12.03 -4.94
C SER A 264 17.52 -13.28 -5.72
N ALA A 265 17.28 -13.30 -7.02
CA ALA A 265 17.52 -14.46 -7.89
C ALA A 265 18.97 -14.57 -8.40
N TYR A 266 19.59 -13.43 -8.74
CA TYR A 266 20.90 -13.41 -9.40
C TYR A 266 22.04 -12.97 -8.50
N PHE A 267 21.73 -12.35 -7.36
CA PHE A 267 22.70 -11.89 -6.36
C PHE A 267 22.41 -12.50 -5.00
N SER A 268 22.44 -11.71 -3.93
CA SER A 268 22.21 -12.19 -2.58
C SER A 268 20.87 -11.68 -2.03
N ILE A 269 20.08 -12.59 -1.48
CA ILE A 269 18.80 -12.25 -0.80
C ILE A 269 19.03 -11.28 0.37
N ALA A 270 20.16 -11.39 1.07
CA ALA A 270 20.50 -10.53 2.20
C ALA A 270 20.63 -9.04 1.82
N TYR A 271 21.00 -8.75 0.58
CA TYR A 271 21.22 -7.37 0.09
C TYR A 271 20.10 -6.85 -0.82
N LYS A 272 18.96 -7.53 -0.94
CA LYS A 272 17.84 -7.10 -1.78
C LYS A 272 17.29 -5.72 -1.38
N ASP A 273 17.27 -5.42 -0.08
CA ASP A 273 16.79 -4.14 0.42
C ASP A 273 17.82 -3.02 0.16
N VAL A 274 19.10 -3.33 0.25
CA VAL A 274 20.19 -2.40 -0.13
C VAL A 274 20.09 -2.03 -1.61
N ALA A 275 19.82 -3.00 -2.49
CA ALA A 275 19.63 -2.74 -3.92
C ALA A 275 18.42 -1.82 -4.16
N THR A 276 17.29 -2.11 -3.51
CA THR A 276 16.06 -1.33 -3.63
C THR A 276 16.27 0.12 -3.21
N PHE A 277 16.86 0.34 -2.03
CA PHE A 277 17.12 1.69 -1.52
C PHE A 277 18.28 2.39 -2.24
N GLY A 278 19.28 1.65 -2.70
CA GLY A 278 20.37 2.16 -3.51
C GLY A 278 19.88 2.74 -4.84
N ILE A 279 18.95 2.04 -5.52
CA ILE A 279 18.33 2.53 -6.75
C ILE A 279 17.47 3.77 -6.48
N LEU A 280 16.74 3.83 -5.35
CA LEU A 280 16.04 5.04 -4.95
C LEU A 280 17.00 6.22 -4.83
N ALA A 281 18.09 6.04 -4.06
CA ALA A 281 19.09 7.10 -3.87
C ALA A 281 19.68 7.57 -5.21
N PHE A 282 20.01 6.62 -6.09
CA PHE A 282 20.50 6.92 -7.43
C PHE A 282 19.48 7.74 -8.24
N VAL A 283 18.21 7.30 -8.29
CA VAL A 283 17.19 8.02 -9.04
C VAL A 283 16.95 9.42 -8.49
N LEU A 284 16.92 9.59 -7.16
CA LEU A 284 16.72 10.91 -6.55
C LEU A 284 17.87 11.89 -6.82
N ILE A 285 19.10 11.41 -6.98
CA ILE A 285 20.24 12.25 -7.36
C ILE A 285 20.08 12.78 -8.79
N PHE A 286 19.68 11.94 -9.74
CA PHE A 286 19.60 12.31 -11.16
C PHE A 286 18.23 12.85 -11.58
N LYS A 287 17.15 12.41 -10.91
CA LYS A 287 15.77 12.80 -11.22
C LYS A 287 14.94 12.96 -9.94
N PRO A 288 15.12 14.05 -9.19
CA PRO A 288 14.49 14.26 -7.89
C PRO A 288 12.96 14.27 -7.93
N THR A 289 12.36 14.55 -9.09
CA THR A 289 10.90 14.48 -9.27
C THR A 289 10.35 13.06 -9.44
N GLY A 290 11.22 12.03 -9.53
CA GLY A 290 10.84 10.67 -9.91
C GLY A 290 10.56 10.51 -11.41
N ILE A 291 10.12 9.31 -11.82
CA ILE A 291 9.97 8.95 -13.26
C ILE A 291 8.85 9.74 -13.94
N LEU A 292 7.67 9.84 -13.30
CA LEU A 292 6.47 10.50 -13.81
C LEU A 292 5.98 11.64 -12.90
N GLY A 293 6.83 12.13 -12.01
CA GLY A 293 6.52 13.28 -11.15
C GLY A 293 6.49 14.58 -11.94
N ARG A 294 5.74 15.55 -11.42
CA ARG A 294 5.70 16.91 -11.95
C ARG A 294 6.65 17.78 -11.13
N PRO A 295 7.41 18.69 -11.74
CA PRO A 295 8.19 19.65 -10.97
C PRO A 295 7.24 20.50 -10.12
N GLU A 296 7.52 20.62 -8.82
CA GLU A 296 6.82 21.55 -7.95
C GLU A 296 7.17 22.97 -8.42
N VAL A 297 6.16 23.71 -8.86
CA VAL A 297 6.31 25.15 -9.11
C VAL A 297 6.24 25.82 -7.73
N GLU A 298 7.37 26.32 -7.25
CA GLU A 298 7.38 27.16 -6.06
C GLU A 298 6.45 28.35 -6.32
N LYS A 299 5.35 28.39 -5.60
CA LYS A 299 4.45 29.55 -5.61
C LYS A 299 5.15 30.62 -4.78
N VAL A 300 5.71 31.62 -5.46
CA VAL A 300 6.25 32.85 -4.87
C VAL A 300 5.10 33.65 -4.26
#